data_01a24ba031305a1b962255eb442d6fe0
#
_entry.id   01a24ba031305a1b962255eb442d6fe0
#
_cell.length_a   1.000
_cell.length_b   1.000
_cell.length_c   1.000
_cell.angle_alpha   90.00
_cell.angle_beta   90.00
_cell.angle_gamma   90.00
#
_symmetry.space_group_name_H-M   'P 1'
#
loop_
_entity.id
_entity.type
_entity.pdbx_description
1 polymer ?
#
loop_
_entity_poly.entity_id
_entity_poly.type
_entity_poly.pdbx_seq_one_letter_code
_entity_poly.pdbx_strand_id
1 'polypeptide(L)'
;MAALGNMIVGLFRRSKQNDAIIDQMRLLLDNFQFADLKSFCIDVIGENPTMDPEHLSRTEALDFVWEKYHKDKFQFSQLKEFALKHNLVTENFFE
;
A
#
# COMPACT_ATOMS: atom_id res chain seq x y z
N MET A 1 3.52 1.50 -37.67
CA MET A 1 4.14 2.29 -36.60
C MET A 1 3.15 2.86 -35.61
N ALA A 2 1.87 2.91 -35.97
CA ALA A 2 0.81 3.33 -35.04
C ALA A 2 0.76 2.43 -33.78
N ALA A 3 1.07 1.16 -33.91
CA ALA A 3 1.06 0.23 -32.79
C ALA A 3 2.12 0.57 -31.73
N LEU A 4 3.30 1.04 -32.16
CA LEU A 4 4.36 1.46 -31.23
C LEU A 4 3.98 2.70 -30.45
N GLY A 5 3.35 3.67 -31.14
CA GLY A 5 2.87 4.88 -30.46
C GLY A 5 1.82 4.57 -29.41
N ASN A 6 0.91 3.65 -29.71
CA ASN A 6 -0.12 3.23 -28.76
C ASN A 6 0.47 2.53 -27.55
N MET A 7 1.51 1.72 -27.74
CA MET A 7 2.20 1.06 -26.63
C MET A 7 2.84 2.07 -25.69
N ILE A 8 3.51 3.08 -26.24
CA ILE A 8 4.16 4.13 -25.46
C ILE A 8 3.12 4.90 -24.64
N VAL A 9 2.02 5.28 -25.26
CA VAL A 9 0.93 6.00 -24.58
C VAL A 9 0.35 5.12 -23.46
N GLY A 10 0.18 3.84 -23.72
CA GLY A 10 -0.31 2.91 -22.69
C GLY A 10 0.61 2.81 -21.50
N LEU A 11 1.93 2.77 -21.72
CA LEU A 11 2.91 2.74 -20.66
C LEU A 11 2.87 4.01 -19.81
N PHE A 12 2.77 5.17 -20.44
CA PHE A 12 2.65 6.43 -19.72
C PHE A 12 1.40 6.49 -18.86
N ARG A 13 0.28 6.00 -19.37
CA ARG A 13 -0.98 5.96 -18.62
C ARG A 13 -0.86 5.06 -17.39
N ARG A 14 -0.20 3.90 -17.53
CA ARG A 14 0.04 3.00 -16.41
C ARG A 14 0.91 3.65 -15.34
N SER A 15 1.96 4.35 -15.76
CA SER A 15 2.81 5.08 -14.83
C SER A 15 2.02 6.09 -14.02
N LYS A 16 1.17 6.89 -14.67
CA LYS A 16 0.35 7.88 -13.98
C LYS A 16 -0.62 7.24 -13.01
N GLN A 17 -1.25 6.12 -13.39
CA GLN A 17 -2.15 5.39 -12.50
C GLN A 17 -1.41 4.84 -11.29
N ASN A 18 -0.22 4.28 -11.51
CA ASN A 18 0.59 3.76 -10.41
C ASN A 18 1.02 4.86 -9.45
N ASP A 19 1.41 6.02 -9.99
CA ASP A 19 1.80 7.16 -9.17
C ASP A 19 0.63 7.66 -8.32
N ALA A 20 -0.56 7.73 -8.90
CA ALA A 20 -1.76 8.14 -8.16
C ALA A 20 -2.09 7.15 -7.04
N ILE A 21 -1.96 5.86 -7.30
CA ILE A 21 -2.18 4.82 -6.30
C ILE A 21 -1.14 4.92 -5.18
N ILE A 22 0.12 5.14 -5.54
CA ILE A 22 1.20 5.29 -4.56
C ILE A 22 0.94 6.50 -3.67
N ASP A 23 0.53 7.62 -4.23
CA ASP A 23 0.21 8.81 -3.45
C ASP A 23 -0.96 8.56 -2.50
N GLN A 24 -2.01 7.90 -2.95
CA GLN A 24 -3.13 7.53 -2.11
C GLN A 24 -2.71 6.56 -1.00
N MET A 25 -1.84 5.60 -1.31
CA MET A 25 -1.30 4.69 -0.31
C MET A 25 -0.53 5.43 0.78
N ARG A 26 0.29 6.41 0.41
CA ARG A 26 1.04 7.20 1.39
C ARG A 26 0.10 7.91 2.35
N LEU A 27 -0.91 8.59 1.81
CA LEU A 27 -1.89 9.28 2.62
C LEU A 27 -2.67 8.31 3.50
N LEU A 28 -3.02 7.16 2.96
CA LEU A 28 -3.74 6.13 3.70
C LEU A 28 -2.88 5.57 4.84
N LEU A 29 -1.64 5.24 4.56
CA LEU A 29 -0.71 4.67 5.54
C LEU A 29 -0.33 5.68 6.63
N ASP A 30 -0.42 6.98 6.35
CA ASP A 30 -0.19 8.01 7.37
C ASP A 30 -1.19 7.89 8.53
N ASN A 31 -2.35 7.29 8.30
CA ASN A 31 -3.37 7.05 9.32
C ASN A 31 -3.16 5.75 10.09
N PHE A 32 -2.15 4.97 9.72
CA PHE A 32 -1.83 3.70 10.39
C PHE A 32 -0.80 3.94 11.48
N GLN A 33 -1.09 3.46 12.68
CA GLN A 33 -0.09 3.37 13.73
C GLN A 33 0.65 2.05 13.61
N PHE A 34 1.70 1.88 14.41
CA PHE A 34 2.51 0.66 14.37
C PHE A 34 1.66 -0.60 14.53
N ALA A 35 0.73 -0.59 15.49
CA ALA A 35 -0.13 -1.73 15.74
C ALA A 35 -1.02 -2.06 14.52
N ASP A 36 -1.48 -1.01 13.82
CA ASP A 36 -2.31 -1.19 12.63
C ASP A 36 -1.51 -1.79 11.49
N LEU A 37 -0.29 -1.32 11.29
CA LEU A 37 0.61 -1.87 10.27
C LEU A 37 0.92 -3.34 10.53
N LYS A 38 1.20 -3.67 11.78
CA LYS A 38 1.46 -5.05 12.19
C LYS A 38 0.25 -5.94 11.93
N SER A 39 -0.93 -5.49 12.33
CA SER A 39 -2.17 -6.24 12.10
C SER A 39 -2.43 -6.46 10.61
N PHE A 40 -2.21 -5.43 9.80
CA PHE A 40 -2.37 -5.55 8.35
C PHE A 40 -1.40 -6.60 7.78
N CYS A 41 -0.14 -6.56 8.19
CA CYS A 41 0.84 -7.52 7.72
C CYS A 41 0.45 -8.95 8.07
N ILE A 42 0.01 -9.18 9.29
CA ILE A 42 -0.36 -10.52 9.75
C ILE A 42 -1.66 -11.00 9.07
N ASP A 43 -2.68 -10.13 9.02
CA ASP A 43 -4.02 -10.52 8.56
C ASP A 43 -4.13 -10.61 7.04
N VAL A 44 -3.48 -9.70 6.33
CA VAL A 44 -3.63 -9.59 4.87
C VAL A 44 -2.44 -10.18 4.14
N ILE A 45 -1.24 -9.79 4.52
CA ILE A 45 -0.02 -10.29 3.86
C ILE A 45 0.31 -11.70 4.34
N GLY A 46 0.00 -12.01 5.59
CA GLY A 46 0.29 -13.31 6.18
C GLY A 46 1.70 -13.44 6.72
N GLU A 47 2.40 -12.32 6.90
CA GLU A 47 3.78 -12.31 7.40
C GLU A 47 3.90 -11.31 8.53
N ASN A 48 4.67 -11.66 9.56
CA ASN A 48 4.95 -10.76 10.66
C ASN A 48 6.14 -9.88 10.28
N PRO A 49 6.01 -8.54 10.33
CA PRO A 49 7.12 -7.64 9.98
C PRO A 49 8.24 -7.67 11.01
N THR A 50 8.05 -8.34 12.14
CA THR A 50 8.99 -8.29 13.23
C THR A 50 9.82 -9.56 13.33
N MET A 51 11.08 -9.45 12.97
CA MET A 51 12.06 -10.47 13.34
C MET A 51 12.67 -10.17 14.71
N ASP A 52 12.68 -8.91 15.13
CA ASP A 52 13.26 -8.45 16.39
C ASP A 52 12.36 -7.36 16.98
N PRO A 53 11.59 -7.69 18.05
CA PRO A 53 10.65 -6.72 18.63
C PRO A 53 11.33 -5.50 19.24
N GLU A 54 12.60 -5.56 19.57
CA GLU A 54 13.31 -4.42 20.14
C GLU A 54 13.65 -3.34 19.11
N HIS A 55 13.72 -3.70 17.84
CA HIS A 55 14.12 -2.79 16.77
C HIS A 55 12.95 -2.32 15.92
N LEU A 56 11.74 -2.66 16.30
CA LEU A 56 10.60 -2.39 15.44
C LEU A 56 10.00 -1.03 15.68
N SER A 57 10.20 -0.15 14.71
CA SER A 57 9.58 1.16 14.66
C SER A 57 8.47 1.16 13.61
N ARG A 58 7.59 2.17 13.69
CA ARG A 58 6.57 2.40 12.67
C ARG A 58 7.21 2.50 11.28
N THR A 59 8.36 3.16 11.19
CA THR A 59 9.08 3.32 9.93
C THR A 59 9.47 1.97 9.33
N GLU A 60 9.99 1.06 10.13
CA GLU A 60 10.37 -0.26 9.66
C GLU A 60 9.17 -1.09 9.20
N ALA A 61 8.07 -1.03 9.96
CA ALA A 61 6.83 -1.68 9.56
C ALA A 61 6.29 -1.10 8.26
N LEU A 62 6.38 0.21 8.10
CA LEU A 62 5.96 0.90 6.88
C LEU A 62 6.81 0.46 5.68
N ASP A 63 8.12 0.40 5.86
CA ASP A 63 9.03 -0.08 4.81
C ASP A 63 8.72 -1.52 4.41
N PHE A 64 8.38 -2.36 5.38
CA PHE A 64 7.99 -3.74 5.13
C PHE A 64 6.74 -3.80 4.26
N VAL A 65 5.73 -2.98 4.57
CA VAL A 65 4.49 -2.91 3.79
C VAL A 65 4.79 -2.48 2.35
N TRP A 66 5.62 -1.44 2.16
CA TRP A 66 6.00 -0.98 0.84
C TRP A 66 6.74 -2.05 0.04
N GLU A 67 7.66 -2.75 0.68
CA GLU A 67 8.40 -3.84 0.05
C GLU A 67 7.44 -4.93 -0.44
N LYS A 68 6.48 -5.33 0.40
CA LYS A 68 5.51 -6.35 0.03
C LYS A 68 4.59 -5.88 -1.09
N TYR A 69 4.25 -4.60 -1.11
CA TYR A 69 3.46 -4.04 -2.20
C TYR A 69 4.21 -4.15 -3.53
N HIS A 70 5.49 -3.79 -3.54
CA HIS A 70 6.32 -3.87 -4.75
C HIS A 70 6.53 -5.31 -5.22
N LYS A 71 6.40 -6.27 -4.33
CA LYS A 71 6.48 -7.71 -4.66
C LYS A 71 5.11 -8.31 -4.97
N ASP A 72 4.09 -7.50 -5.13
CA ASP A 72 2.72 -7.92 -5.45
C ASP A 72 2.12 -8.89 -4.43
N LYS A 73 2.51 -8.76 -3.16
CA LYS A 73 1.99 -9.60 -2.08
C LYS A 73 0.62 -9.18 -1.59
N PHE A 74 0.21 -7.95 -1.89
CA PHE A 74 -1.14 -7.47 -1.66
C PHE A 74 -1.47 -6.36 -2.65
N GLN A 75 -2.75 -6.02 -2.74
CA GLN A 75 -3.22 -4.96 -3.63
C GLN A 75 -3.73 -3.78 -2.82
N PHE A 76 -3.76 -2.61 -3.46
CA PHE A 76 -4.26 -1.38 -2.83
C PHE A 76 -5.68 -1.57 -2.29
N SER A 77 -6.54 -2.29 -3.02
CA SER A 77 -7.92 -2.55 -2.59
C SER A 77 -7.98 -3.25 -1.23
N GLN A 78 -7.04 -4.14 -0.96
CA GLN A 78 -6.96 -4.85 0.31
C GLN A 78 -6.58 -3.90 1.45
N LEU A 79 -5.64 -3.01 1.20
CA LEU A 79 -5.24 -1.99 2.17
C LEU A 79 -6.40 -1.04 2.47
N LYS A 80 -7.09 -0.59 1.44
CA LYS A 80 -8.26 0.29 1.55
C LYS A 80 -9.35 -0.37 2.39
N GLU A 81 -9.66 -1.62 2.09
CA GLU A 81 -10.70 -2.37 2.79
C GLU A 81 -10.33 -2.56 4.27
N PHE A 82 -9.07 -2.88 4.55
CA PHE A 82 -8.58 -3.01 5.92
C PHE A 82 -8.74 -1.70 6.69
N ALA A 83 -8.35 -0.58 6.08
CA ALA A 83 -8.44 0.73 6.72
C ALA A 83 -9.88 1.11 7.05
N LEU A 84 -10.80 0.82 6.14
CA LEU A 84 -12.22 1.08 6.38
C LEU A 84 -12.78 0.17 7.48
N LYS A 85 -12.42 -1.09 7.46
CA LYS A 85 -12.87 -2.07 8.45
C LYS A 85 -12.44 -1.71 9.85
N HIS A 86 -11.23 -1.19 9.99
CA HIS A 86 -10.67 -0.82 11.29
C HIS A 86 -10.89 0.64 11.66
N ASN A 87 -11.70 1.36 10.87
CA ASN A 87 -12.03 2.78 11.12
C ASN A 87 -10.82 3.70 11.16
N LEU A 88 -9.78 3.35 10.43
CA LEU A 88 -8.58 4.19 10.32
C LEU A 88 -8.84 5.40 9.42
N VAL A 89 -9.72 5.24 8.46
CA VAL A 89 -10.20 6.29 7.57
C VAL A 89 -11.69 6.09 7.32
N THR A 90 -12.33 7.13 6.78
CA THR A 90 -13.74 7.04 6.35
C THR A 90 -13.81 6.90 4.83
N GLU A 91 -14.99 6.55 4.32
CA GLU A 91 -15.20 6.46 2.87
C GLU A 91 -14.89 7.76 2.16
N ASN A 92 -15.13 8.89 2.83
CA ASN A 92 -14.85 10.22 2.27
C ASN A 92 -13.36 10.43 1.97
N PHE A 93 -12.48 9.68 2.62
CA PHE A 93 -11.05 9.78 2.39
C PHE A 93 -10.70 9.51 0.92
N PHE A 94 -11.45 8.66 0.25
CA PHE A 94 -11.17 8.24 -1.13
C PHE A 94 -11.92 9.06 -2.19
N GLU A 95 -12.69 10.04 -1.77
CA GLU A 95 -13.43 10.92 -2.69
C GLU A 95 -12.61 12.09 -3.20
#